data_c824af50267fa4d6d3586ea970a8fa65
#
_entry.id   c824af50267fa4d6d3586ea970a8fa65
#
_cell.length_a   1.000
_cell.length_b   1.000
_cell.length_c   1.000
_cell.angle_alpha   90.00
_cell.angle_beta   90.00
_cell.angle_gamma   90.00
#
_symmetry.space_group_name_H-M   'P 1'
#
loop_
_entity.id
_entity.type
_entity.pdbx_description
1 polymer ?
#
loop_
_entity_poly.entity_id
_entity_poly.type
_entity_poly.pdbx_seq_one_letter_code
_entity_poly.pdbx_strand_id
1 'polypeptide(L)'
;MLTVARILFYIDPNKEKIIFHILYVLMSLCDTELSLLQLKNSLFMAKFDYNIIVIGGGSAGLVSAYIASATKAKVALIEKNKMGGDCLNTGCIPSKALIRSAKILSYIKRHREFGIKSATAEFDFSEMMERVQTIIKKVETHDSVERYTSLGVNCFSGQAKVLSPHEVEVNGAILTAKSIIIATGAHPTIPSIQGLEKIDFLTSDNLWDIRELPKNLLIIGGGPIGSEFTQCFARLGSHVTQIEMLPNILTREDDEISQALRQQFSREGVDLHTNTTCKAIVSENKKQVMVFEKGGQELRIKFDKVLIAVGRTANSKGFGLENIGIKFDQYNRIIVDDYLRTTTHKNIYACGDVVGPYQFTHTAAHQAWYCTVNALFSPFKKFKVDYSTIPWCTFTNPEIARVGLNEKEATKQDIPYEVTRYRIDDLDRAIADGEDQGIIKVLTIPGRDRILGATIMSCEAGNLITEYVSAMKHGIGLNKILGTIHTYPTMAEANRFVAGNWKKNHAPKKLLKLAQKFHAWRRH
;
A
#
# COMPACT_ATOMS: atom_id res chain seq x y z
N MET A 1 5.49 -25.68 -20.25
CA MET A 1 5.43 -24.43 -21.02
C MET A 1 4.05 -23.77 -21.03
N LEU A 2 2.95 -24.49 -21.26
CA LEU A 2 1.60 -23.91 -21.26
C LEU A 2 1.13 -23.32 -19.91
N THR A 3 1.55 -23.86 -18.77
CA THR A 3 1.16 -23.40 -17.44
C THR A 3 1.81 -22.05 -17.05
N VAL A 4 3.05 -21.82 -17.47
CA VAL A 4 3.80 -20.57 -17.21
C VAL A 4 3.26 -19.41 -18.06
N ALA A 5 2.84 -19.68 -19.30
CA ALA A 5 2.21 -18.68 -20.16
C ALA A 5 0.85 -18.20 -19.60
N ARG A 6 0.08 -19.08 -18.96
CA ARG A 6 -1.21 -18.73 -18.33
C ARG A 6 -1.08 -17.89 -17.06
N ILE A 7 0.03 -18.00 -16.33
CA ILE A 7 0.29 -17.22 -15.12
C ILE A 7 0.83 -15.82 -15.48
N LEU A 8 1.55 -15.70 -16.59
CA LEU A 8 2.22 -14.44 -17.00
C LEU A 8 1.37 -13.54 -17.90
N PHE A 9 0.32 -14.05 -18.52
CA PHE A 9 -0.46 -13.30 -19.49
C PHE A 9 -1.96 -13.42 -19.21
N TYR A 10 -2.52 -12.35 -18.68
CA TYR A 10 -3.93 -12.06 -18.81
C TYR A 10 -4.16 -11.64 -20.28
N ILE A 11 -4.08 -12.58 -21.21
CA ILE A 11 -4.28 -12.32 -22.63
C ILE A 11 -5.66 -12.84 -23.02
N ASP A 12 -6.41 -11.96 -23.67
CA ASP A 12 -7.61 -12.28 -24.42
C ASP A 12 -7.41 -13.57 -25.24
N PRO A 13 -8.25 -14.60 -25.08
CA PRO A 13 -8.13 -15.90 -25.77
C PRO A 13 -8.04 -15.80 -27.30
N ASN A 14 -8.49 -14.67 -27.88
CA ASN A 14 -8.45 -14.45 -29.33
C ASN A 14 -7.08 -14.01 -29.87
N LYS A 15 -6.07 -13.79 -29.02
CA LYS A 15 -4.73 -13.35 -29.43
C LYS A 15 -3.63 -14.39 -29.24
N GLU A 16 -3.93 -15.58 -28.75
CA GLU A 16 -2.95 -16.68 -28.59
C GLU A 16 -2.31 -17.10 -29.91
N LYS A 17 -3.03 -17.05 -31.02
CA LYS A 17 -2.54 -17.47 -32.34
C LYS A 17 -1.37 -16.65 -32.87
N ILE A 18 -1.25 -15.38 -32.50
CA ILE A 18 -0.17 -14.49 -33.02
C ILE A 18 1.17 -14.80 -32.33
N ILE A 19 1.16 -15.13 -31.05
CA ILE A 19 2.38 -15.46 -30.29
C ILE A 19 2.94 -16.82 -30.74
N PHE A 20 2.08 -17.80 -31.00
CA PHE A 20 2.50 -19.08 -31.55
C PHE A 20 3.08 -18.96 -32.95
N HIS A 21 2.54 -18.08 -33.78
CA HIS A 21 3.05 -17.87 -35.15
C HIS A 21 4.45 -17.22 -35.15
N ILE A 22 4.69 -16.27 -34.25
CA ILE A 22 6.02 -15.62 -34.09
C ILE A 22 7.06 -16.62 -33.55
N LEU A 23 6.70 -17.45 -32.57
CA LEU A 23 7.57 -18.52 -32.06
C LEU A 23 7.85 -19.59 -33.12
N TYR A 24 6.86 -19.97 -33.93
CA TYR A 24 7.02 -20.93 -35.01
C TYR A 24 7.92 -20.40 -36.14
N VAL A 25 7.76 -19.14 -36.54
CA VAL A 25 8.62 -18.47 -37.55
C VAL A 25 10.06 -18.32 -37.03
N LEU A 26 10.26 -18.06 -35.74
CA LEU A 26 11.62 -18.01 -35.15
C LEU A 26 12.27 -19.40 -35.06
N MET A 27 11.48 -20.47 -34.91
CA MET A 27 11.98 -21.85 -34.89
C MET A 27 12.26 -22.39 -36.30
N SER A 28 11.51 -21.98 -37.33
CA SER A 28 11.69 -22.43 -38.71
C SER A 28 12.84 -21.76 -39.48
N LEU A 29 13.39 -20.67 -38.91
CA LEU A 29 14.60 -20.01 -39.46
C LEU A 29 15.92 -20.64 -38.98
N CYS A 30 15.88 -21.75 -38.25
CA CYS A 30 17.02 -22.37 -37.58
C CYS A 30 17.67 -23.57 -38.31
N ASP A 31 17.22 -23.93 -39.52
CA ASP A 31 17.70 -25.12 -40.25
C ASP A 31 18.52 -24.76 -41.51
N THR A 32 19.69 -24.12 -41.35
CA THR A 32 20.79 -24.19 -42.32
C THR A 32 22.13 -24.14 -41.60
N GLU A 33 22.78 -25.29 -41.51
CA GLU A 33 24.03 -25.51 -40.80
C GLU A 33 25.28 -25.05 -41.62
N LEU A 34 26.30 -24.61 -40.90
CA LEU A 34 27.73 -24.43 -41.17
C LEU A 34 28.29 -23.05 -41.59
N SER A 35 27.61 -22.19 -42.28
CA SER A 35 28.09 -20.79 -42.47
C SER A 35 27.66 -19.85 -41.36
N LEU A 36 26.68 -20.27 -40.55
CA LEU A 36 26.12 -19.55 -39.40
C LEU A 36 26.96 -19.65 -38.12
N LEU A 37 27.90 -20.62 -38.02
CA LEU A 37 28.70 -20.77 -36.78
C LEU A 37 29.77 -19.69 -36.62
N GLN A 38 30.34 -19.18 -37.69
CA GLN A 38 31.30 -18.08 -37.64
C GLN A 38 30.64 -16.70 -37.55
N LEU A 39 29.48 -16.51 -38.15
CA LEU A 39 28.63 -15.35 -37.91
C LEU A 39 27.98 -15.38 -36.53
N LYS A 40 27.64 -16.57 -35.99
CA LYS A 40 27.14 -16.72 -34.62
C LYS A 40 28.16 -16.23 -33.59
N ASN A 41 29.42 -16.50 -33.72
CA ASN A 41 30.43 -16.10 -32.73
C ASN A 41 30.76 -14.59 -32.72
N SER A 42 30.55 -13.85 -33.82
CA SER A 42 30.73 -12.39 -33.84
C SER A 42 29.44 -11.59 -33.55
N LEU A 43 28.28 -12.19 -33.76
CA LEU A 43 26.95 -11.57 -33.48
C LEU A 43 26.36 -11.85 -32.09
N PHE A 44 26.98 -12.75 -31.31
CA PHE A 44 26.44 -13.21 -30.02
C PHE A 44 27.32 -12.94 -28.79
N MET A 45 28.33 -12.07 -28.89
CA MET A 45 28.92 -11.50 -27.68
C MET A 45 27.86 -10.56 -27.06
N ALA A 46 27.34 -10.94 -25.90
CA ALA A 46 26.38 -10.10 -25.20
C ALA A 46 27.05 -8.74 -24.92
N LYS A 47 26.49 -7.66 -25.47
CA LYS A 47 26.99 -6.29 -25.24
C LYS A 47 26.92 -5.88 -23.76
N PHE A 48 26.09 -6.56 -22.97
CA PHE A 48 25.85 -6.28 -21.56
C PHE A 48 25.90 -7.56 -20.75
N ASP A 49 26.34 -7.47 -19.49
CA ASP A 49 26.37 -8.58 -18.54
C ASP A 49 24.97 -9.07 -18.18
N TYR A 50 24.01 -8.13 -18.13
CA TYR A 50 22.63 -8.38 -17.71
C TYR A 50 21.61 -7.81 -18.70
N ASN A 51 20.43 -8.44 -18.75
CA ASN A 51 19.28 -7.84 -19.40
C ASN A 51 18.73 -6.68 -18.55
N ILE A 52 18.70 -6.86 -17.23
CA ILE A 52 18.22 -5.86 -16.26
C ILE A 52 19.13 -5.86 -15.04
N ILE A 53 19.46 -4.66 -14.57
CA ILE A 53 19.93 -4.42 -13.19
C ILE A 53 18.80 -3.77 -12.42
N VAL A 54 18.44 -4.34 -11.26
CA VAL A 54 17.44 -3.80 -10.32
C VAL A 54 18.17 -3.23 -9.12
N ILE A 55 17.89 -1.98 -8.78
CA ILE A 55 18.47 -1.28 -7.64
C ILE A 55 17.42 -1.13 -6.54
N GLY A 56 17.62 -1.84 -5.42
CA GLY A 56 16.73 -1.93 -4.28
C GLY A 56 16.02 -3.28 -4.20
N GLY A 57 16.15 -3.96 -3.04
CA GLY A 57 15.58 -5.29 -2.74
C GLY A 57 14.27 -5.22 -1.96
N GLY A 58 13.51 -4.12 -2.05
CA GLY A 58 12.16 -4.01 -1.51
C GLY A 58 11.10 -4.61 -2.43
N SER A 59 9.82 -4.43 -2.11
CA SER A 59 8.68 -5.05 -2.82
C SER A 59 8.71 -4.85 -4.33
N ALA A 60 9.04 -3.66 -4.82
CA ALA A 60 9.15 -3.41 -6.25
C ALA A 60 10.35 -4.15 -6.88
N GLY A 61 11.50 -4.11 -6.23
CA GLY A 61 12.72 -4.75 -6.76
C GLY A 61 12.63 -6.26 -6.77
N LEU A 62 12.11 -6.85 -5.71
CA LEU A 62 11.89 -8.31 -5.61
C LEU A 62 10.95 -8.81 -6.71
N VAL A 63 9.82 -8.14 -6.92
CA VAL A 63 8.87 -8.50 -8.00
C VAL A 63 9.52 -8.31 -9.37
N SER A 64 10.30 -7.24 -9.59
CA SER A 64 11.02 -7.00 -10.84
C SER A 64 12.03 -8.12 -11.11
N ALA A 65 12.85 -8.48 -10.14
CA ALA A 65 13.86 -9.53 -10.25
C ALA A 65 13.21 -10.91 -10.47
N TYR A 66 12.13 -11.22 -9.75
CA TYR A 66 11.37 -12.44 -9.92
C TYR A 66 10.83 -12.60 -11.36
N ILE A 67 10.15 -11.57 -11.87
CA ILE A 67 9.56 -11.60 -13.22
C ILE A 67 10.67 -11.73 -14.28
N ALA A 68 11.76 -10.97 -14.14
CA ALA A 68 12.88 -11.06 -15.07
C ALA A 68 13.46 -12.48 -15.10
N SER A 69 13.73 -13.08 -13.95
CA SER A 69 14.25 -14.45 -13.87
C SER A 69 13.23 -15.49 -14.37
N ALA A 70 11.95 -15.36 -14.01
CA ALA A 70 10.90 -16.26 -14.49
C ALA A 70 10.76 -16.25 -16.02
N THR A 71 11.02 -15.10 -16.66
CA THR A 71 11.06 -14.95 -18.13
C THR A 71 12.42 -15.28 -18.73
N LYS A 72 13.34 -15.88 -17.95
CA LYS A 72 14.69 -16.31 -18.39
C LYS A 72 15.63 -15.17 -18.79
N ALA A 73 15.36 -13.95 -18.35
CA ALA A 73 16.28 -12.84 -18.49
C ALA A 73 17.37 -12.94 -17.41
N LYS A 74 18.62 -12.60 -17.76
CA LYS A 74 19.72 -12.50 -16.80
C LYS A 74 19.56 -11.20 -16.03
N VAL A 75 19.40 -11.28 -14.71
CA VAL A 75 19.08 -10.16 -13.82
C VAL A 75 20.05 -10.06 -12.65
N ALA A 76 20.50 -8.84 -12.36
CA ALA A 76 21.19 -8.49 -11.12
C ALA A 76 20.24 -7.72 -10.22
N LEU A 77 20.21 -8.05 -8.93
CA LEU A 77 19.51 -7.33 -7.88
C LEU A 77 20.53 -6.81 -6.87
N ILE A 78 20.54 -5.49 -6.65
CA ILE A 78 21.46 -4.84 -5.73
C ILE A 78 20.68 -4.29 -4.55
N GLU A 79 21.00 -4.73 -3.33
CA GLU A 79 20.42 -4.22 -2.08
C GLU A 79 21.52 -3.75 -1.12
N LYS A 80 21.36 -2.54 -0.59
CA LYS A 80 22.35 -1.94 0.32
C LYS A 80 22.17 -2.35 1.79
N ASN A 81 20.96 -2.75 2.18
CA ASN A 81 20.59 -3.08 3.55
C ASN A 81 20.05 -4.51 3.63
N LYS A 82 18.75 -4.65 3.92
CA LYS A 82 18.07 -5.95 4.08
C LYS A 82 17.09 -6.18 2.94
N MET A 83 17.08 -7.40 2.42
CA MET A 83 16.06 -7.87 1.48
C MET A 83 14.65 -7.73 2.09
N GLY A 84 13.62 -7.59 1.25
CA GLY A 84 12.24 -7.33 1.68
C GLY A 84 11.91 -5.85 1.86
N GLY A 85 12.94 -4.98 2.00
CA GLY A 85 12.78 -3.53 2.18
C GLY A 85 11.92 -3.16 3.39
N ASP A 86 11.30 -1.98 3.36
CA ASP A 86 10.53 -1.45 4.49
C ASP A 86 9.33 -2.33 4.83
N CYS A 87 8.62 -2.87 3.84
CA CYS A 87 7.41 -3.65 4.10
C CYS A 87 7.67 -4.82 5.05
N LEU A 88 8.74 -5.58 4.82
CA LEU A 88 9.12 -6.71 5.65
C LEU A 88 9.76 -6.26 6.97
N ASN A 89 10.72 -5.34 6.90
CA ASN A 89 11.63 -5.10 8.02
C ASN A 89 11.13 -4.03 8.99
N THR A 90 10.45 -2.97 8.50
CA THR A 90 10.13 -1.78 9.30
C THR A 90 8.70 -1.24 9.07
N GLY A 91 7.92 -1.87 8.19
CA GLY A 91 6.61 -1.36 7.79
C GLY A 91 5.45 -2.31 8.07
N CYS A 92 4.93 -2.93 7.00
CA CYS A 92 3.66 -3.66 7.03
C CYS A 92 3.67 -4.85 7.98
N ILE A 93 4.70 -5.69 7.91
CA ILE A 93 4.77 -6.93 8.71
C ILE A 93 4.90 -6.62 10.19
N PRO A 94 5.90 -5.86 10.66
CA PRO A 94 6.04 -5.56 12.07
C PRO A 94 4.87 -4.77 12.64
N SER A 95 4.32 -3.78 11.91
CA SER A 95 3.20 -2.99 12.41
C SER A 95 1.95 -3.83 12.60
N LYS A 96 1.59 -4.69 11.65
CA LYS A 96 0.41 -5.55 11.76
C LYS A 96 0.58 -6.64 12.81
N ALA A 97 1.81 -7.11 13.04
CA ALA A 97 2.11 -8.02 14.15
C ALA A 97 1.86 -7.37 15.53
N LEU A 98 2.31 -6.11 15.72
CA LEU A 98 2.11 -5.38 16.98
C LEU A 98 0.63 -4.95 17.15
N ILE A 99 -0.01 -4.43 16.10
CA ILE A 99 -1.44 -4.07 16.09
C ILE A 99 -2.31 -5.27 16.46
N ARG A 100 -1.96 -6.48 16.01
CA ARG A 100 -2.69 -7.70 16.38
C ARG A 100 -2.63 -7.96 17.89
N SER A 101 -1.47 -7.80 18.53
CA SER A 101 -1.34 -7.92 19.97
C SER A 101 -2.16 -6.87 20.73
N ALA A 102 -2.09 -5.61 20.28
CA ALA A 102 -2.89 -4.53 20.83
C ALA A 102 -4.41 -4.76 20.66
N LYS A 103 -4.86 -5.33 19.53
CA LYS A 103 -6.26 -5.70 19.30
C LYS A 103 -6.74 -6.77 20.27
N ILE A 104 -5.91 -7.77 20.59
CA ILE A 104 -6.24 -8.80 21.59
C ILE A 104 -6.44 -8.15 22.96
N LEU A 105 -5.55 -7.25 23.38
CA LEU A 105 -5.70 -6.53 24.66
C LEU A 105 -7.00 -5.69 24.70
N SER A 106 -7.42 -5.11 23.57
CA SER A 106 -8.69 -4.39 23.50
C SER A 106 -9.88 -5.29 23.73
N TYR A 107 -9.89 -6.53 23.24
CA TYR A 107 -10.94 -7.52 23.52
C TYR A 107 -10.95 -7.92 25.01
N ILE A 108 -9.77 -8.12 25.60
CA ILE A 108 -9.66 -8.41 27.03
C ILE A 108 -10.25 -7.26 27.87
N LYS A 109 -9.97 -5.99 27.50
CA LYS A 109 -10.57 -4.83 28.18
C LYS A 109 -12.11 -4.79 28.04
N ARG A 110 -12.64 -5.25 26.90
CA ARG A 110 -14.07 -5.31 26.59
C ARG A 110 -14.73 -6.64 26.97
N HIS A 111 -14.09 -7.48 27.76
CA HIS A 111 -14.53 -8.85 28.07
C HIS A 111 -16.00 -8.97 28.50
N ARG A 112 -16.56 -7.93 29.15
CA ARG A 112 -17.98 -7.91 29.58
C ARG A 112 -18.94 -7.93 28.41
N GLU A 113 -18.59 -7.32 27.29
CA GLU A 113 -19.42 -7.31 26.07
C GLU A 113 -19.57 -8.73 25.48
N PHE A 114 -18.62 -9.62 25.77
CA PHE A 114 -18.64 -11.02 25.35
C PHE A 114 -19.18 -11.98 26.43
N GLY A 115 -19.85 -11.46 27.46
CA GLY A 115 -20.38 -12.29 28.56
C GLY A 115 -19.35 -12.87 29.52
N ILE A 116 -18.07 -12.47 29.39
CA ILE A 116 -16.99 -12.94 30.25
C ILE A 116 -16.97 -12.09 31.53
N LYS A 117 -17.12 -12.73 32.71
CA LYS A 117 -17.21 -12.02 33.99
C LYS A 117 -15.90 -11.34 34.40
N SER A 118 -14.78 -11.99 34.12
CA SER A 118 -13.45 -11.49 34.48
C SER A 118 -12.45 -11.91 33.40
N ALA A 119 -11.62 -10.97 32.96
CA ALA A 119 -10.46 -11.23 32.14
C ALA A 119 -9.37 -10.21 32.49
N THR A 120 -8.16 -10.68 32.66
CA THR A 120 -6.96 -9.88 32.90
C THR A 120 -5.87 -10.32 31.95
N ALA A 121 -5.03 -9.40 31.52
CA ALA A 121 -3.82 -9.72 30.76
C ALA A 121 -2.62 -9.09 31.44
N GLU A 122 -1.65 -9.91 31.69
CA GLU A 122 -0.30 -9.49 32.04
C GLU A 122 0.59 -9.71 30.82
N PHE A 123 1.43 -8.76 30.48
CA PHE A 123 2.33 -8.87 29.35
C PHE A 123 3.63 -8.13 29.58
N ASP A 124 4.69 -8.62 28.99
CA ASP A 124 5.95 -7.93 28.85
C ASP A 124 6.04 -7.33 27.44
N PHE A 125 6.29 -6.03 27.37
CA PHE A 125 6.40 -5.32 26.09
C PHE A 125 7.63 -5.79 25.30
N SER A 126 8.73 -6.16 25.98
CA SER A 126 9.92 -6.72 25.33
C SER A 126 9.58 -8.04 24.63
N GLU A 127 8.83 -8.94 25.28
CA GLU A 127 8.39 -10.21 24.66
C GLU A 127 7.47 -9.97 23.46
N MET A 128 6.60 -8.96 23.50
CA MET A 128 5.80 -8.56 22.33
C MET A 128 6.67 -8.10 21.16
N MET A 129 7.71 -7.34 21.43
CA MET A 129 8.66 -6.89 20.41
C MET A 129 9.51 -8.05 19.88
N GLU A 130 9.90 -9.01 20.70
CA GLU A 130 10.56 -10.24 20.25
C GLU A 130 9.64 -11.10 19.38
N ARG A 131 8.34 -11.17 19.71
CA ARG A 131 7.35 -11.80 18.82
C ARG A 131 7.30 -11.11 17.45
N VAL A 132 7.37 -9.78 17.40
CA VAL A 132 7.43 -9.02 16.13
C VAL A 132 8.68 -9.44 15.34
N GLN A 133 9.85 -9.49 15.96
CA GLN A 133 11.10 -9.91 15.33
C GLN A 133 11.01 -11.35 14.80
N THR A 134 10.40 -12.25 15.57
CA THR A 134 10.18 -13.64 15.17
C THR A 134 9.31 -13.75 13.93
N ILE A 135 8.26 -12.92 13.82
CA ILE A 135 7.39 -12.86 12.64
C ILE A 135 8.16 -12.34 11.42
N ILE A 136 8.95 -11.27 11.59
CA ILE A 136 9.82 -10.74 10.52
C ILE A 136 10.71 -11.86 9.99
N LYS A 137 11.45 -12.55 10.85
CA LYS A 137 12.35 -13.67 10.48
C LYS A 137 11.61 -14.80 9.75
N LYS A 138 10.38 -15.11 10.17
CA LYS A 138 9.57 -16.14 9.50
C LYS A 138 9.19 -15.73 8.08
N VAL A 139 8.84 -14.48 7.86
CA VAL A 139 8.45 -13.97 6.53
C VAL A 139 9.69 -13.71 5.64
N GLU A 140 10.83 -13.35 6.24
CA GLU A 140 12.10 -13.08 5.55
C GLU A 140 12.53 -14.22 4.62
N THR A 141 12.21 -15.46 4.96
CA THR A 141 12.50 -16.63 4.12
C THR A 141 11.90 -16.50 2.70
N HIS A 142 10.82 -15.75 2.55
CA HIS A 142 10.18 -15.51 1.26
C HIS A 142 10.95 -14.48 0.40
N ASP A 143 11.75 -13.63 1.02
CA ASP A 143 12.45 -12.52 0.37
C ASP A 143 13.97 -12.65 0.47
N SER A 144 14.50 -13.82 0.93
CA SER A 144 15.91 -14.00 1.21
C SER A 144 16.79 -14.06 -0.03
N VAL A 145 18.08 -13.76 0.15
CA VAL A 145 19.11 -13.87 -0.90
C VAL A 145 19.17 -15.29 -1.46
N GLU A 146 19.11 -16.31 -0.57
CA GLU A 146 19.17 -17.72 -0.94
C GLU A 146 18.03 -18.09 -1.88
N ARG A 147 16.80 -17.65 -1.54
CA ARG A 147 15.63 -17.88 -2.40
C ARG A 147 15.79 -17.23 -3.76
N TYR A 148 16.15 -15.94 -3.83
CA TYR A 148 16.30 -15.23 -5.11
C TYR A 148 17.44 -15.80 -5.94
N THR A 149 18.55 -16.21 -5.31
CA THR A 149 19.65 -16.91 -5.99
C THR A 149 19.18 -18.26 -6.57
N SER A 150 18.39 -19.03 -5.82
CA SER A 150 17.81 -20.30 -6.32
C SER A 150 16.83 -20.08 -7.49
N LEU A 151 16.21 -18.92 -7.57
CA LEU A 151 15.39 -18.50 -8.70
C LEU A 151 16.20 -18.05 -9.94
N GLY A 152 17.53 -17.93 -9.81
CA GLY A 152 18.43 -17.51 -10.90
C GLY A 152 18.71 -16.02 -10.94
N VAL A 153 18.46 -15.28 -9.86
CA VAL A 153 18.80 -13.87 -9.70
C VAL A 153 20.24 -13.76 -9.15
N ASN A 154 21.06 -12.91 -9.74
CA ASN A 154 22.36 -12.56 -9.17
C ASN A 154 22.18 -11.45 -8.13
N CYS A 155 22.25 -11.79 -6.86
CA CYS A 155 22.08 -10.86 -5.74
C CYS A 155 23.43 -10.25 -5.33
N PHE A 156 23.46 -8.94 -5.15
CA PHE A 156 24.62 -8.17 -4.68
C PHE A 156 24.24 -7.38 -3.44
N SER A 157 24.98 -7.57 -2.36
CA SER A 157 24.85 -6.75 -1.15
C SER A 157 25.81 -5.57 -1.24
N GLY A 158 25.30 -4.34 -1.24
CA GLY A 158 26.11 -3.12 -1.30
C GLY A 158 25.35 -1.94 -1.89
N GLN A 159 25.92 -0.77 -1.73
CA GLN A 159 25.35 0.45 -2.30
C GLN A 159 25.63 0.53 -3.80
N ALA A 160 24.56 0.62 -4.60
CA ALA A 160 24.67 0.86 -6.03
C ALA A 160 25.06 2.32 -6.31
N LYS A 161 25.89 2.54 -7.35
CA LYS A 161 26.16 3.85 -7.92
C LYS A 161 25.97 3.79 -9.44
N VAL A 162 25.04 4.56 -9.95
CA VAL A 162 24.79 4.64 -11.39
C VAL A 162 25.85 5.53 -12.03
N LEU A 163 26.65 4.95 -12.93
CA LEU A 163 27.74 5.65 -13.63
C LEU A 163 27.29 6.18 -14.98
N SER A 164 26.45 5.43 -15.69
CA SER A 164 25.89 5.78 -16.99
C SER A 164 24.50 5.15 -17.15
N PRO A 165 23.78 5.42 -18.25
CA PRO A 165 22.50 4.75 -18.52
C PRO A 165 22.57 3.22 -18.59
N HIS A 166 23.76 2.63 -18.68
CA HIS A 166 23.97 1.19 -18.82
C HIS A 166 24.93 0.59 -17.79
N GLU A 167 25.52 1.38 -16.91
CA GLU A 167 26.57 0.95 -15.98
C GLU A 167 26.20 1.29 -14.54
N VAL A 168 26.34 0.31 -13.68
CA VAL A 168 26.14 0.44 -12.23
C VAL A 168 27.36 -0.15 -11.52
N GLU A 169 27.95 0.63 -10.64
CA GLU A 169 29.01 0.18 -9.74
C GLU A 169 28.40 -0.33 -8.43
N VAL A 170 28.89 -1.48 -7.97
CA VAL A 170 28.65 -2.01 -6.63
C VAL A 170 29.91 -2.67 -6.10
N ASN A 171 30.38 -2.27 -4.90
CA ASN A 171 31.59 -2.81 -4.25
C ASN A 171 32.83 -2.76 -5.15
N GLY A 172 33.00 -1.72 -5.96
CA GLY A 172 34.10 -1.56 -6.90
C GLY A 172 34.00 -2.36 -8.22
N ALA A 173 32.96 -3.21 -8.36
CA ALA A 173 32.67 -3.90 -9.61
C ALA A 173 31.68 -3.09 -10.46
N ILE A 174 31.96 -2.94 -11.75
CA ILE A 174 31.07 -2.31 -12.71
C ILE A 174 30.25 -3.41 -13.40
N LEU A 175 28.92 -3.32 -13.25
CA LEU A 175 27.96 -4.19 -13.92
C LEU A 175 27.32 -3.44 -15.08
N THR A 176 27.14 -4.12 -16.21
CA THR A 176 26.53 -3.52 -17.41
C THR A 176 25.15 -4.15 -17.68
N ALA A 177 24.16 -3.32 -18.06
CA ALA A 177 22.83 -3.82 -18.41
C ALA A 177 22.19 -3.08 -19.58
N LYS A 178 21.33 -3.80 -20.30
CA LYS A 178 20.48 -3.21 -21.33
C LYS A 178 19.46 -2.23 -20.73
N SER A 179 18.92 -2.54 -19.56
CA SER A 179 17.98 -1.68 -18.83
C SER A 179 18.29 -1.67 -17.34
N ILE A 180 17.97 -0.55 -16.67
CA ILE A 180 18.09 -0.39 -15.22
C ILE A 180 16.69 -0.12 -14.66
N ILE A 181 16.32 -0.78 -13.56
CA ILE A 181 15.09 -0.53 -12.81
C ILE A 181 15.48 0.02 -11.44
N ILE A 182 15.02 1.24 -11.13
CA ILE A 182 15.24 1.91 -9.85
C ILE A 182 14.03 1.62 -8.96
N ALA A 183 14.26 0.88 -7.88
CA ALA A 183 13.27 0.41 -6.93
C ALA A 183 13.68 0.73 -5.47
N THR A 184 14.31 1.88 -5.28
CA THR A 184 14.99 2.29 -4.03
C THR A 184 14.04 2.72 -2.90
N GLY A 185 12.73 2.82 -3.17
CA GLY A 185 11.72 3.12 -2.16
C GLY A 185 11.81 4.53 -1.58
N ALA A 186 11.46 4.65 -0.30
CA ALA A 186 11.45 5.91 0.45
C ALA A 186 11.89 5.67 1.90
N HIS A 187 12.13 6.75 2.64
CA HIS A 187 12.42 6.76 4.08
C HIS A 187 11.48 7.74 4.81
N PRO A 188 11.33 7.65 6.14
CA PRO A 188 10.53 8.60 6.91
C PRO A 188 11.03 10.03 6.73
N THR A 189 10.09 10.96 6.52
CA THR A 189 10.41 12.38 6.47
C THR A 189 10.62 12.91 7.88
N ILE A 190 11.75 13.55 8.12
CA ILE A 190 12.06 14.22 9.39
C ILE A 190 11.75 15.71 9.24
N PRO A 191 10.78 16.24 10.00
CA PRO A 191 10.41 17.65 9.92
C PRO A 191 11.48 18.52 10.62
N SER A 192 11.62 19.76 10.17
CA SER A 192 12.48 20.74 10.82
C SER A 192 11.76 21.30 12.06
N ILE A 193 11.90 20.63 13.20
CA ILE A 193 11.39 21.06 14.51
C ILE A 193 12.61 21.40 15.37
N GLN A 194 12.69 22.63 15.88
CA GLN A 194 13.80 23.06 16.72
C GLN A 194 13.95 22.14 17.94
N GLY A 195 15.17 21.62 18.16
CA GLY A 195 15.48 20.74 19.29
C GLY A 195 15.22 19.24 19.03
N LEU A 196 14.59 18.87 17.90
CA LEU A 196 14.39 17.46 17.54
C LEU A 196 15.74 16.75 17.33
N GLU A 197 16.72 17.44 16.78
CA GLU A 197 18.08 16.96 16.55
C GLU A 197 18.87 16.67 17.83
N LYS A 198 18.36 17.07 18.99
CA LYS A 198 19.02 16.92 20.31
C LYS A 198 18.47 15.75 21.13
N ILE A 199 17.49 15.04 20.59
CA ILE A 199 16.83 13.93 21.30
C ILE A 199 16.76 12.69 20.42
N ASP A 200 16.66 11.53 21.08
CA ASP A 200 16.32 10.27 20.41
C ASP A 200 14.84 10.25 20.08
N PHE A 201 14.52 10.26 18.80
CA PHE A 201 13.15 10.14 18.31
C PHE A 201 12.92 8.84 17.54
N LEU A 202 11.67 8.42 17.52
CA LEU A 202 11.23 7.24 16.80
C LEU A 202 10.69 7.61 15.41
N THR A 203 10.89 6.71 14.49
CA THR A 203 10.27 6.67 13.17
C THR A 203 9.81 5.25 12.89
N SER A 204 9.17 4.99 11.75
CA SER A 204 8.88 3.62 11.32
C SER A 204 10.14 2.76 11.17
N ASP A 205 11.32 3.34 10.99
CA ASP A 205 12.54 2.58 10.76
C ASP A 205 13.17 2.02 12.05
N ASN A 206 13.10 2.75 13.17
CA ASN A 206 13.76 2.40 14.44
C ASN A 206 12.80 2.05 15.60
N LEU A 207 11.48 2.17 15.39
CA LEU A 207 10.47 1.82 16.40
C LEU A 207 10.61 0.38 16.90
N TRP A 208 11.12 -0.51 16.09
CA TRP A 208 11.20 -1.96 16.33
C TRP A 208 12.32 -2.35 17.29
N ASP A 209 13.18 -1.40 17.65
CA ASP A 209 14.31 -1.61 18.55
C ASP A 209 13.98 -1.32 20.01
N ILE A 210 12.86 -0.64 20.30
CA ILE A 210 12.46 -0.38 21.68
C ILE A 210 12.04 -1.66 22.41
N ARG A 211 12.37 -1.72 23.70
CA ARG A 211 12.02 -2.86 24.57
C ARG A 211 11.23 -2.43 25.81
N GLU A 212 11.11 -1.12 26.02
CA GLU A 212 10.30 -0.53 27.09
C GLU A 212 9.12 0.21 26.50
N LEU A 213 7.93 -0.04 27.01
CA LEU A 213 6.72 0.67 26.62
C LEU A 213 6.80 2.14 27.12
N PRO A 214 6.81 3.15 26.24
CA PRO A 214 6.81 4.55 26.69
C PRO A 214 5.50 4.85 27.43
N LYS A 215 5.62 5.44 28.62
CA LYS A 215 4.43 5.83 29.41
C LYS A 215 3.68 6.98 28.76
N ASN A 216 4.41 7.99 28.25
CA ASN A 216 3.87 9.14 27.54
C ASN A 216 4.48 9.17 26.13
N LEU A 217 3.70 8.76 25.14
CA LEU A 217 4.12 8.75 23.75
C LEU A 217 3.50 9.93 23.00
N LEU A 218 4.35 10.79 22.44
CA LEU A 218 3.94 11.82 21.52
C LEU A 218 4.03 11.30 20.08
N ILE A 219 2.98 11.46 19.26
CA ILE A 219 2.97 11.09 17.85
C ILE A 219 2.72 12.35 17.02
N ILE A 220 3.63 12.64 16.11
CA ILE A 220 3.52 13.78 15.19
C ILE A 220 3.12 13.26 13.81
N GLY A 221 1.91 13.64 13.38
CA GLY A 221 1.30 13.25 12.12
C GLY A 221 0.00 12.45 12.30
N GLY A 222 -1.06 12.86 11.61
CA GLY A 222 -2.39 12.24 11.62
C GLY A 222 -2.67 11.39 10.38
N GLY A 223 -1.65 11.01 9.63
CA GLY A 223 -1.76 10.09 8.50
C GLY A 223 -1.99 8.63 8.95
N PRO A 224 -2.08 7.67 8.00
CA PRO A 224 -2.32 6.25 8.31
C PRO A 224 -1.35 5.68 9.35
N ILE A 225 -0.04 5.87 9.16
CA ILE A 225 1.00 5.36 10.09
C ILE A 225 0.82 5.92 11.50
N GLY A 226 0.66 7.25 11.61
CA GLY A 226 0.46 7.90 12.89
C GLY A 226 -0.81 7.42 13.58
N SER A 227 -1.92 7.30 12.85
CA SER A 227 -3.21 6.83 13.39
C SER A 227 -3.18 5.37 13.83
N GLU A 228 -2.52 4.49 13.08
CA GLU A 228 -2.33 3.08 13.45
C GLU A 228 -1.54 2.96 14.76
N PHE A 229 -0.41 3.65 14.89
CA PHE A 229 0.41 3.60 16.11
C PHE A 229 -0.23 4.33 17.29
N THR A 230 -0.97 5.41 17.05
CA THR A 230 -1.76 6.08 18.09
C THR A 230 -2.69 5.10 18.79
N GLN A 231 -3.50 4.37 18.03
CA GLN A 231 -4.41 3.39 18.61
C GLN A 231 -3.66 2.20 19.21
N CYS A 232 -2.63 1.72 18.52
CA CYS A 232 -1.84 0.59 18.98
C CYS A 232 -1.24 0.84 20.36
N PHE A 233 -0.51 1.94 20.55
CA PHE A 233 0.15 2.26 21.81
C PHE A 233 -0.84 2.64 22.93
N ALA A 234 -1.96 3.28 22.61
CA ALA A 234 -3.03 3.53 23.58
C ALA A 234 -3.61 2.23 24.14
N ARG A 235 -3.81 1.22 23.28
CA ARG A 235 -4.28 -0.12 23.66
C ARG A 235 -3.27 -0.90 24.50
N LEU A 236 -1.97 -0.68 24.23
CA LEU A 236 -0.87 -1.24 25.01
C LEU A 236 -0.72 -0.58 26.39
N GLY A 237 -1.34 0.57 26.62
CA GLY A 237 -1.37 1.26 27.91
C GLY A 237 -0.53 2.52 28.00
N SER A 238 0.07 2.98 26.91
CA SER A 238 0.70 4.31 26.85
C SER A 238 -0.35 5.41 26.92
N HIS A 239 -0.03 6.52 27.60
CA HIS A 239 -0.73 7.77 27.40
C HIS A 239 -0.27 8.39 26.07
N VAL A 240 -1.14 8.38 25.07
CA VAL A 240 -0.78 8.82 23.72
C VAL A 240 -1.35 10.21 23.44
N THR A 241 -0.46 11.14 23.06
CA THR A 241 -0.85 12.43 22.48
C THR A 241 -0.53 12.41 20.99
N GLN A 242 -1.51 12.67 20.12
CA GLN A 242 -1.31 12.79 18.67
C GLN A 242 -1.48 14.25 18.23
N ILE A 243 -0.51 14.79 17.49
CA ILE A 243 -0.54 16.13 16.92
C ILE A 243 -0.64 16.05 15.39
N GLU A 244 -1.62 16.78 14.82
CA GLU A 244 -1.79 16.94 13.38
C GLU A 244 -1.94 18.43 13.03
N MET A 245 -1.17 18.89 12.05
CA MET A 245 -1.21 20.29 11.60
C MET A 245 -2.47 20.61 10.79
N LEU A 246 -3.07 19.62 10.15
CA LEU A 246 -4.28 19.77 9.35
C LEU A 246 -5.54 19.68 10.24
N PRO A 247 -6.73 20.10 9.74
CA PRO A 247 -7.96 20.11 10.53
C PRO A 247 -8.44 18.73 10.98
N ASN A 248 -8.08 17.68 10.26
CA ASN A 248 -8.49 16.31 10.52
C ASN A 248 -7.32 15.33 10.39
N ILE A 249 -7.40 14.19 11.07
CA ILE A 249 -6.59 13.02 10.78
C ILE A 249 -7.12 12.35 9.51
N LEU A 250 -6.31 11.53 8.84
CA LEU A 250 -6.66 10.84 7.60
C LEU A 250 -7.31 11.78 6.56
N THR A 251 -6.69 12.91 6.29
CA THR A 251 -7.24 14.00 5.48
C THR A 251 -7.61 13.63 4.04
N ARG A 252 -7.11 12.51 3.54
CA ARG A 252 -7.52 11.95 2.24
C ARG A 252 -8.91 11.33 2.28
N GLU A 253 -9.43 10.97 3.46
CA GLU A 253 -10.74 10.38 3.63
C GLU A 253 -11.82 11.46 3.80
N ASP A 254 -13.08 11.10 3.60
CA ASP A 254 -14.21 11.99 3.85
C ASP A 254 -14.31 12.33 5.33
N ASP A 255 -14.83 13.51 5.66
CA ASP A 255 -14.85 14.03 7.03
C ASP A 255 -15.62 13.13 7.99
N GLU A 256 -16.71 12.48 7.55
CA GLU A 256 -17.47 11.55 8.38
C GLU A 256 -16.62 10.35 8.84
N ILE A 257 -15.68 9.87 7.99
CA ILE A 257 -14.76 8.77 8.32
C ILE A 257 -13.71 9.24 9.33
N SER A 258 -13.11 10.42 9.09
CA SER A 258 -12.15 11.01 10.02
C SER A 258 -12.78 11.27 11.40
N GLN A 259 -14.01 11.78 11.42
CA GLN A 259 -14.76 12.04 12.68
C GLN A 259 -15.06 10.74 13.43
N ALA A 260 -15.46 9.68 12.73
CA ALA A 260 -15.74 8.39 13.36
C ALA A 260 -14.48 7.82 14.02
N LEU A 261 -13.31 7.90 13.36
CA LEU A 261 -12.04 7.48 13.97
C LEU A 261 -11.64 8.36 15.16
N ARG A 262 -11.83 9.67 15.08
CA ARG A 262 -11.58 10.59 16.21
C ARG A 262 -12.45 10.25 17.43
N GLN A 263 -13.73 9.90 17.23
CA GLN A 263 -14.59 9.44 18.31
C GLN A 263 -14.07 8.14 18.93
N GLN A 264 -13.58 7.21 18.11
CA GLN A 264 -12.97 5.98 18.61
C GLN A 264 -11.70 6.27 19.43
N PHE A 265 -10.84 7.17 18.97
CA PHE A 265 -9.65 7.60 19.70
C PHE A 265 -10.00 8.24 21.06
N SER A 266 -11.02 9.09 21.09
CA SER A 266 -11.52 9.68 22.33
C SER A 266 -12.00 8.63 23.33
N ARG A 267 -12.72 7.59 22.87
CA ARG A 267 -13.16 6.47 23.72
C ARG A 267 -12.00 5.66 24.27
N GLU A 268 -10.89 5.59 23.53
CA GLU A 268 -9.67 4.88 23.93
C GLU A 268 -8.69 5.75 24.72
N GLY A 269 -9.07 7.01 25.05
CA GLY A 269 -8.29 7.91 25.91
C GLY A 269 -7.11 8.59 25.21
N VAL A 270 -7.14 8.67 23.88
CA VAL A 270 -6.13 9.40 23.11
C VAL A 270 -6.33 10.89 23.21
N ASP A 271 -5.27 11.63 23.48
CA ASP A 271 -5.25 13.10 23.45
C ASP A 271 -4.89 13.59 22.03
N LEU A 272 -5.92 13.96 21.25
CA LEU A 272 -5.77 14.34 19.85
C LEU A 272 -5.84 15.86 19.63
N HIS A 273 -4.77 16.43 19.10
CA HIS A 273 -4.69 17.84 18.73
C HIS A 273 -4.57 18.00 17.21
N THR A 274 -5.63 18.47 16.56
CA THR A 274 -5.65 18.89 15.15
C THR A 274 -5.53 20.41 15.03
N ASN A 275 -5.24 20.96 13.83
CA ASN A 275 -4.91 22.38 13.61
C ASN A 275 -3.77 22.84 14.53
N THR A 276 -2.75 22.00 14.70
CA THR A 276 -1.71 22.19 15.71
C THR A 276 -0.32 22.07 15.08
N THR A 277 0.48 23.11 15.19
CA THR A 277 1.83 23.15 14.61
C THR A 277 2.89 22.98 15.69
N CYS A 278 3.74 21.99 15.56
CA CYS A 278 4.90 21.78 16.43
C CYS A 278 5.94 22.88 16.17
N LYS A 279 6.40 23.56 17.22
CA LYS A 279 7.40 24.65 17.14
C LYS A 279 8.78 24.21 17.61
N ALA A 280 8.87 23.66 18.81
CA ALA A 280 10.16 23.30 19.38
C ALA A 280 10.03 22.18 20.41
N ILE A 281 11.12 21.45 20.61
CA ILE A 281 11.33 20.57 21.75
C ILE A 281 12.32 21.23 22.70
N VAL A 282 11.93 21.33 23.96
CA VAL A 282 12.76 21.91 25.03
C VAL A 282 12.91 20.92 26.18
N SER A 283 13.97 21.04 26.96
CA SER A 283 14.16 20.23 28.18
C SER A 283 13.79 21.06 29.42
N GLU A 284 12.82 20.59 30.19
CA GLU A 284 12.38 21.19 31.45
C GLU A 284 12.48 20.20 32.59
N ASN A 285 13.26 20.49 33.61
CA ASN A 285 13.45 19.62 34.77
C ASN A 285 13.80 18.15 34.36
N LYS A 286 14.72 18.00 33.40
CA LYS A 286 15.16 16.72 32.81
C LYS A 286 14.06 15.96 32.06
N LYS A 287 12.92 16.56 31.77
CA LYS A 287 11.86 15.98 30.94
C LYS A 287 11.80 16.68 29.58
N GLN A 288 11.51 15.94 28.53
CA GLN A 288 11.29 16.50 27.20
C GLN A 288 9.86 17.10 27.11
N VAL A 289 9.77 18.29 26.55
CA VAL A 289 8.52 19.03 26.40
C VAL A 289 8.39 19.48 24.96
N MET A 290 7.30 19.11 24.31
CA MET A 290 6.92 19.66 23.01
C MET A 290 6.18 20.97 23.23
N VAL A 291 6.68 22.03 22.58
CA VAL A 291 6.02 23.33 22.47
C VAL A 291 5.30 23.38 21.13
N PHE A 292 4.00 23.63 21.13
CA PHE A 292 3.21 23.73 19.92
C PHE A 292 2.20 24.87 20.00
N GLU A 293 1.68 25.28 18.84
CA GLU A 293 0.69 26.34 18.73
C GLU A 293 -0.64 25.80 18.24
N LYS A 294 -1.70 26.19 18.93
CA LYS A 294 -3.07 25.89 18.55
C LYS A 294 -3.93 27.14 18.73
N GLY A 295 -4.52 27.64 17.63
CA GLY A 295 -5.37 28.83 17.68
C GLY A 295 -4.70 30.08 18.22
N GLY A 296 -3.39 30.25 18.01
CA GLY A 296 -2.60 31.38 18.52
C GLY A 296 -2.13 31.25 19.97
N GLN A 297 -2.48 30.15 20.65
CA GLN A 297 -2.01 29.87 22.02
C GLN A 297 -0.89 28.85 22.01
N GLU A 298 0.15 29.11 22.82
CA GLU A 298 1.22 28.17 23.07
C GLU A 298 0.76 27.12 24.08
N LEU A 299 0.92 25.85 23.75
CA LEU A 299 0.66 24.72 24.59
C LEU A 299 1.92 23.88 24.77
N ARG A 300 2.02 23.14 25.88
CA ARG A 300 3.22 22.37 26.26
C ARG A 300 2.82 20.98 26.72
N ILE A 301 3.42 19.97 26.11
CA ILE A 301 3.18 18.56 26.44
C ILE A 301 4.50 17.88 26.80
N LYS A 302 4.53 17.23 27.97
CA LYS A 302 5.65 16.38 28.40
C LYS A 302 5.51 15.01 27.77
N PHE A 303 6.61 14.45 27.30
CA PHE A 303 6.65 13.12 26.71
C PHE A 303 7.93 12.36 27.08
N ASP A 304 7.89 11.02 26.99
CA ASP A 304 9.04 10.15 27.20
C ASP A 304 9.70 9.79 25.86
N LYS A 305 8.89 9.54 24.84
CA LYS A 305 9.34 9.28 23.45
C LYS A 305 8.43 10.03 22.46
N VAL A 306 9.00 10.43 21.34
CA VAL A 306 8.26 11.03 20.22
C VAL A 306 8.40 10.15 18.98
N LEU A 307 7.30 9.85 18.31
CA LEU A 307 7.23 9.15 17.03
C LEU A 307 6.89 10.14 15.91
N ILE A 308 7.76 10.22 14.91
CA ILE A 308 7.59 11.07 13.73
C ILE A 308 6.91 10.25 12.62
N ALA A 309 5.72 10.67 12.19
CA ALA A 309 4.88 10.01 11.20
C ALA A 309 4.27 11.00 10.17
N VAL A 310 5.05 12.00 9.75
CA VAL A 310 4.60 13.12 8.89
C VAL A 310 4.70 12.87 7.40
N GLY A 311 5.10 11.68 6.98
CA GLY A 311 5.21 11.29 5.58
C GLY A 311 6.52 10.59 5.25
N ARG A 312 6.76 10.38 3.95
CA ARG A 312 7.92 9.66 3.43
C ARG A 312 8.56 10.42 2.29
N THR A 313 9.88 10.41 2.25
CA THR A 313 10.72 11.04 1.22
C THR A 313 11.33 9.98 0.32
N ALA A 314 11.27 10.17 -1.00
CA ALA A 314 11.81 9.23 -1.98
C ALA A 314 13.34 9.09 -1.89
N ASN A 315 13.84 7.85 -1.97
CA ASN A 315 15.27 7.54 -2.03
C ASN A 315 15.79 7.69 -3.48
N SER A 316 15.86 8.91 -3.97
CA SER A 316 16.18 9.20 -5.38
C SER A 316 17.53 9.88 -5.58
N LYS A 317 18.26 10.22 -4.53
CA LYS A 317 19.51 11.01 -4.57
C LYS A 317 20.69 10.28 -3.94
N GLY A 318 21.91 10.75 -4.30
CA GLY A 318 23.15 10.32 -3.66
C GLY A 318 23.76 9.02 -4.21
N PHE A 319 23.24 8.50 -5.34
CA PHE A 319 23.80 7.31 -5.99
C PHE A 319 23.96 7.45 -7.53
N GLY A 320 24.10 8.71 -8.00
CA GLY A 320 24.55 9.01 -9.36
C GLY A 320 23.45 9.34 -10.36
N LEU A 321 22.16 9.34 -9.99
CA LEU A 321 21.06 9.67 -10.90
C LEU A 321 21.12 11.12 -11.39
N GLU A 322 21.56 12.03 -10.53
CA GLU A 322 21.74 13.44 -10.84
C GLU A 322 22.81 13.63 -11.95
N ASN A 323 23.89 12.84 -11.88
CA ASN A 323 25.02 12.93 -12.81
C ASN A 323 24.65 12.52 -14.23
N ILE A 324 23.67 11.64 -14.38
CA ILE A 324 23.15 11.22 -15.69
C ILE A 324 21.89 11.99 -16.11
N GLY A 325 21.55 13.07 -15.41
CA GLY A 325 20.49 14.01 -15.76
C GLY A 325 19.06 13.49 -15.56
N ILE A 326 18.85 12.53 -14.63
CA ILE A 326 17.49 12.11 -14.24
C ILE A 326 16.75 13.28 -13.62
N LYS A 327 15.49 13.47 -14.01
CA LYS A 327 14.63 14.56 -13.51
C LYS A 327 13.81 14.13 -12.32
N PHE A 328 13.65 15.06 -11.37
CA PHE A 328 12.88 14.88 -10.15
C PHE A 328 11.76 15.91 -10.05
N ASP A 329 10.67 15.57 -9.39
CA ASP A 329 9.60 16.50 -9.06
C ASP A 329 9.94 17.30 -7.77
N GLN A 330 9.03 18.18 -7.37
CA GLN A 330 9.17 19.02 -6.16
C GLN A 330 9.24 18.22 -4.85
N TYR A 331 8.88 16.94 -4.86
CA TYR A 331 8.96 16.01 -3.73
C TYR A 331 10.16 15.06 -3.84
N ASN A 332 11.13 15.38 -4.70
CA ASN A 332 12.30 14.53 -5.03
C ASN A 332 11.95 13.15 -5.60
N ARG A 333 10.76 12.93 -6.17
CA ARG A 333 10.41 11.67 -6.82
C ARG A 333 10.91 11.68 -8.25
N ILE A 334 11.30 10.51 -8.76
CA ILE A 334 11.75 10.36 -10.16
C ILE A 334 10.56 10.58 -11.09
N ILE A 335 10.71 11.48 -12.06
CA ILE A 335 9.69 11.73 -13.08
C ILE A 335 9.76 10.65 -14.16
N VAL A 336 8.64 9.93 -14.33
CA VAL A 336 8.48 8.85 -15.31
C VAL A 336 7.31 9.12 -16.26
N ASP A 337 7.32 8.45 -17.41
CA ASP A 337 6.21 8.44 -18.36
C ASP A 337 5.17 7.34 -17.98
N ASP A 338 4.09 7.24 -18.77
CA ASP A 338 3.02 6.23 -18.58
C ASP A 338 3.50 4.77 -18.64
N TYR A 339 4.73 4.53 -19.10
CA TYR A 339 5.38 3.23 -19.17
C TYR A 339 6.41 3.02 -18.07
N LEU A 340 6.46 3.95 -17.08
CA LEU A 340 7.41 3.99 -15.98
C LEU A 340 8.87 4.15 -16.39
N ARG A 341 9.12 4.69 -17.58
CA ARG A 341 10.47 5.05 -18.07
C ARG A 341 10.80 6.46 -17.61
N THR A 342 12.03 6.69 -17.23
CA THR A 342 12.49 8.05 -16.96
C THR A 342 12.38 8.93 -18.21
N THR A 343 12.14 10.21 -18.03
CA THR A 343 11.96 11.15 -19.14
C THR A 343 13.26 11.37 -19.92
N THR A 344 14.42 11.21 -19.27
CA THR A 344 15.74 11.43 -19.84
C THR A 344 16.27 10.20 -20.57
N HIS A 345 16.22 9.00 -19.95
CA HIS A 345 16.76 7.76 -20.50
C HIS A 345 15.66 6.69 -20.59
N LYS A 346 15.32 6.28 -21.81
CA LYS A 346 14.20 5.35 -22.06
C LYS A 346 14.46 3.90 -21.68
N ASN A 347 15.70 3.55 -21.37
CA ASN A 347 16.13 2.26 -20.85
C ASN A 347 16.25 2.23 -19.32
N ILE A 348 16.04 3.36 -18.65
CA ILE A 348 15.97 3.44 -17.18
C ILE A 348 14.51 3.56 -16.78
N TYR A 349 14.07 2.63 -15.96
CA TYR A 349 12.72 2.55 -15.38
C TYR A 349 12.77 2.86 -13.89
N ALA A 350 11.66 3.29 -13.32
CA ALA A 350 11.56 3.44 -11.87
C ALA A 350 10.18 3.02 -11.39
N CYS A 351 10.10 2.39 -10.20
CA CYS A 351 8.86 1.89 -9.60
C CYS A 351 8.91 1.88 -8.07
N GLY A 352 7.74 1.83 -7.46
CA GLY A 352 7.56 1.91 -6.02
C GLY A 352 7.57 3.36 -5.51
N ASP A 353 7.85 3.51 -4.22
CA ASP A 353 7.73 4.80 -3.52
C ASP A 353 8.63 5.90 -4.09
N VAL A 354 9.65 5.52 -4.85
CA VAL A 354 10.58 6.46 -5.49
C VAL A 354 9.93 7.27 -6.63
N VAL A 355 8.78 6.83 -7.18
CA VAL A 355 8.08 7.52 -8.27
C VAL A 355 6.74 8.11 -7.85
N GLY A 356 6.04 7.54 -6.85
CA GLY A 356 4.66 7.95 -6.55
C GLY A 356 3.66 7.64 -7.69
N PRO A 357 2.46 8.23 -7.68
CA PRO A 357 1.86 9.05 -6.61
C PRO A 357 1.44 8.25 -5.37
N TYR A 358 1.43 6.91 -5.47
CA TYR A 358 1.01 5.98 -4.42
C TYR A 358 2.23 5.30 -3.80
N GLN A 359 2.33 5.36 -2.47
CA GLN A 359 3.42 4.74 -1.71
C GLN A 359 2.88 3.53 -0.95
N PHE A 360 2.52 2.47 -1.70
CA PHE A 360 1.96 1.23 -1.15
C PHE A 360 2.71 0.01 -1.71
N THR A 361 2.90 -0.99 -0.88
CA THR A 361 3.56 -2.26 -1.25
C THR A 361 2.95 -2.91 -2.49
N HIS A 362 1.61 -3.01 -2.54
CA HIS A 362 0.90 -3.60 -3.67
C HIS A 362 0.98 -2.73 -4.95
N THR A 363 1.03 -1.40 -4.82
CA THR A 363 1.26 -0.51 -5.97
C THR A 363 2.68 -0.63 -6.47
N ALA A 364 3.67 -0.75 -5.58
CA ALA A 364 5.07 -0.99 -5.93
C ALA A 364 5.23 -2.30 -6.73
N ALA A 365 4.61 -3.39 -6.27
CA ALA A 365 4.57 -4.66 -6.98
C ALA A 365 3.86 -4.58 -8.35
N HIS A 366 2.74 -3.85 -8.41
CA HIS A 366 2.01 -3.59 -9.65
C HIS A 366 2.88 -2.82 -10.66
N GLN A 367 3.52 -1.74 -10.26
CA GLN A 367 4.45 -0.96 -11.10
C GLN A 367 5.65 -1.80 -11.57
N ALA A 368 6.20 -2.65 -10.69
CA ALA A 368 7.33 -3.51 -11.00
C ALA A 368 7.05 -4.45 -12.19
N TRP A 369 5.81 -4.97 -12.29
CA TRP A 369 5.39 -5.76 -13.44
C TRP A 369 5.53 -4.96 -14.74
N TYR A 370 4.99 -3.73 -14.77
CA TYR A 370 5.06 -2.87 -15.97
C TYR A 370 6.50 -2.51 -16.32
N CYS A 371 7.32 -2.13 -15.33
CA CYS A 371 8.74 -1.83 -15.56
C CYS A 371 9.46 -3.00 -16.22
N THR A 372 9.32 -4.20 -15.63
CA THR A 372 10.05 -5.38 -16.09
C THR A 372 9.60 -5.85 -17.46
N VAL A 373 8.28 -5.93 -17.68
CA VAL A 373 7.73 -6.35 -18.97
C VAL A 373 8.06 -5.34 -20.06
N ASN A 374 7.97 -4.03 -19.76
CA ASN A 374 8.37 -3.01 -20.72
C ASN A 374 9.88 -3.02 -20.99
N ALA A 375 10.72 -3.25 -19.99
CA ALA A 375 12.16 -3.35 -20.17
C ALA A 375 12.57 -4.51 -21.08
N LEU A 376 11.90 -5.65 -20.95
CA LEU A 376 12.23 -6.88 -21.71
C LEU A 376 11.56 -6.93 -23.08
N PHE A 377 10.31 -6.49 -23.18
CA PHE A 377 9.47 -6.75 -24.36
C PHE A 377 9.02 -5.50 -25.11
N SER A 378 9.50 -4.28 -24.76
CA SER A 378 9.08 -3.04 -25.39
C SER A 378 9.30 -2.94 -26.91
N PRO A 379 10.23 -3.65 -27.56
CA PRO A 379 10.28 -3.67 -29.02
C PRO A 379 9.01 -4.26 -29.65
N PHE A 380 8.36 -5.22 -28.99
CA PHE A 380 7.16 -5.90 -29.50
C PHE A 380 5.87 -5.27 -28.96
N LYS A 381 5.82 -4.98 -27.67
CA LYS A 381 4.64 -4.41 -27.01
C LYS A 381 5.02 -3.58 -25.79
N LYS A 382 4.27 -2.48 -25.58
CA LYS A 382 4.39 -1.62 -24.40
C LYS A 382 3.08 -1.59 -23.64
N PHE A 383 3.17 -1.61 -22.31
CA PHE A 383 2.02 -1.61 -21.42
C PHE A 383 2.03 -0.33 -20.60
N LYS A 384 0.99 0.49 -20.74
CA LYS A 384 0.77 1.65 -19.88
C LYS A 384 0.34 1.18 -18.50
N VAL A 385 0.89 1.82 -17.45
CA VAL A 385 0.48 1.52 -16.08
C VAL A 385 -0.99 1.92 -15.87
N ASP A 386 -1.73 1.04 -15.22
CA ASP A 386 -3.14 1.26 -14.93
C ASP A 386 -3.34 1.53 -13.44
N TYR A 387 -3.72 2.76 -13.11
CA TYR A 387 -4.02 3.22 -11.75
C TYR A 387 -5.52 3.39 -11.50
N SER A 388 -6.39 2.88 -12.37
CA SER A 388 -7.84 3.08 -12.29
C SER A 388 -8.47 2.53 -11.00
N THR A 389 -7.85 1.52 -10.40
CA THR A 389 -8.39 0.83 -9.22
C THR A 389 -7.29 0.50 -8.20
N ILE A 390 -6.74 1.53 -7.56
CA ILE A 390 -5.76 1.35 -6.49
C ILE A 390 -6.48 1.39 -5.14
N PRO A 391 -6.53 0.28 -4.38
CA PRO A 391 -7.07 0.28 -3.02
C PRO A 391 -6.01 0.68 -2.00
N TRP A 392 -6.45 1.13 -0.83
CA TRP A 392 -5.60 1.22 0.37
C TRP A 392 -6.42 0.95 1.62
N CYS A 393 -5.72 0.65 2.72
CA CYS A 393 -6.31 0.42 4.01
C CYS A 393 -5.46 1.04 5.12
N THR A 394 -6.10 1.71 6.06
CA THR A 394 -5.54 2.10 7.35
C THR A 394 -6.00 1.06 8.37
N PHE A 395 -5.06 0.39 9.02
CA PHE A 395 -5.29 -0.77 9.89
C PHE A 395 -5.54 -0.37 11.35
N THR A 396 -6.36 0.67 11.54
CA THR A 396 -6.98 0.96 12.83
C THR A 396 -8.09 -0.07 13.13
N ASN A 397 -8.76 0.04 14.26
CA ASN A 397 -9.96 -0.74 14.55
C ASN A 397 -11.08 0.23 14.99
N PRO A 398 -12.10 0.43 14.16
CA PRO A 398 -12.31 -0.19 12.84
C PRO A 398 -11.23 0.14 11.81
N GLU A 399 -10.99 -0.78 10.86
CA GLU A 399 -10.16 -0.53 9.68
C GLU A 399 -10.86 0.44 8.73
N ILE A 400 -10.08 1.20 7.97
CA ILE A 400 -10.61 2.12 6.96
C ILE A 400 -9.98 1.78 5.61
N ALA A 401 -10.77 1.27 4.68
CA ALA A 401 -10.32 0.91 3.34
C ALA A 401 -11.05 1.70 2.27
N ARG A 402 -10.34 2.02 1.18
CA ARG A 402 -10.93 2.75 0.05
C ARG A 402 -10.36 2.28 -1.29
N VAL A 403 -11.20 2.38 -2.32
CA VAL A 403 -10.82 2.28 -3.73
C VAL A 403 -11.57 3.33 -4.54
N GLY A 404 -10.91 3.97 -5.51
CA GLY A 404 -11.50 5.00 -6.34
C GLY A 404 -11.80 6.30 -5.60
N LEU A 405 -12.78 7.06 -6.10
CA LEU A 405 -13.12 8.39 -5.60
C LEU A 405 -13.90 8.34 -4.28
N ASN A 406 -13.64 9.31 -3.42
CA ASN A 406 -14.55 9.69 -2.35
C ASN A 406 -15.30 10.99 -2.71
N GLU A 407 -16.19 11.47 -1.83
CA GLU A 407 -16.98 12.68 -2.10
C GLU A 407 -16.08 13.92 -2.26
N LYS A 408 -15.03 14.07 -1.43
CA LYS A 408 -14.07 15.18 -1.53
C LYS A 408 -13.38 15.23 -2.89
N GLU A 409 -12.90 14.09 -3.35
CA GLU A 409 -12.18 13.99 -4.63
C GLU A 409 -13.12 14.15 -5.82
N ALA A 410 -14.33 13.56 -5.78
CA ALA A 410 -15.34 13.72 -6.82
C ALA A 410 -15.78 15.18 -6.93
N THR A 411 -16.04 15.86 -5.80
CA THR A 411 -16.39 17.28 -5.78
C THR A 411 -15.26 18.15 -6.32
N LYS A 412 -14.00 17.89 -5.89
CA LYS A 412 -12.84 18.66 -6.37
C LYS A 412 -12.59 18.52 -7.88
N GLN A 413 -13.00 17.39 -8.46
CA GLN A 413 -12.83 17.08 -9.88
C GLN A 413 -14.08 17.37 -10.72
N ASP A 414 -15.12 18.00 -10.13
CA ASP A 414 -16.42 18.27 -10.76
C ASP A 414 -17.07 17.02 -11.39
N ILE A 415 -16.83 15.83 -10.77
CA ILE A 415 -17.43 14.57 -11.21
C ILE A 415 -18.78 14.39 -10.53
N PRO A 416 -19.91 14.34 -11.29
CA PRO A 416 -21.22 14.09 -10.71
C PRO A 416 -21.29 12.69 -10.11
N TYR A 417 -21.85 12.58 -8.90
CA TYR A 417 -21.98 11.32 -8.18
C TYR A 417 -23.27 11.23 -7.38
N GLU A 418 -23.65 10.01 -7.04
CA GLU A 418 -24.63 9.67 -6.02
C GLU A 418 -23.96 8.84 -4.95
N VAL A 419 -24.40 8.99 -3.68
CA VAL A 419 -23.85 8.26 -2.55
C VAL A 419 -24.88 7.29 -2.00
N THR A 420 -24.51 6.03 -1.89
CA THR A 420 -25.26 5.02 -1.14
C THR A 420 -24.48 4.60 0.09
N ARG A 421 -25.17 4.54 1.23
CA ARG A 421 -24.60 4.18 2.54
C ARG A 421 -25.28 2.94 3.10
N TYR A 422 -24.51 2.16 3.84
CA TYR A 422 -25.00 1.08 4.70
C TYR A 422 -24.23 1.12 6.02
N ARG A 423 -24.97 1.10 7.13
CA ARG A 423 -24.38 1.13 8.47
C ARG A 423 -24.05 -0.29 8.91
N ILE A 424 -22.91 -0.49 9.52
CA ILE A 424 -22.45 -1.81 9.96
C ILE A 424 -23.24 -2.30 11.19
N ASP A 425 -23.82 -1.39 11.99
CA ASP A 425 -24.67 -1.73 13.14
C ASP A 425 -26.03 -2.39 12.77
N ASP A 426 -26.35 -2.48 11.48
CA ASP A 426 -27.53 -3.19 10.94
C ASP A 426 -27.16 -4.57 10.34
N LEU A 427 -25.91 -5.02 10.53
CA LEU A 427 -25.40 -6.27 9.98
C LEU A 427 -25.36 -7.36 11.05
N ASP A 428 -26.10 -8.46 10.86
CA ASP A 428 -26.24 -9.57 11.81
C ASP A 428 -24.88 -10.09 12.32
N ARG A 429 -23.93 -10.29 11.40
CA ARG A 429 -22.59 -10.76 11.77
C ARG A 429 -21.82 -9.76 12.61
N ALA A 430 -21.90 -8.48 12.31
CA ALA A 430 -21.21 -7.44 13.06
C ALA A 430 -21.77 -7.32 14.48
N ILE A 431 -23.10 -7.43 14.63
CA ILE A 431 -23.81 -7.46 15.92
C ILE A 431 -23.39 -8.70 16.72
N ALA A 432 -23.37 -9.87 16.08
CA ALA A 432 -22.99 -11.13 16.75
C ALA A 432 -21.53 -11.11 17.23
N ASP A 433 -20.62 -10.48 16.49
CA ASP A 433 -19.21 -10.38 16.84
C ASP A 433 -18.90 -9.20 17.81
N GLY A 434 -19.86 -8.31 18.09
CA GLY A 434 -19.62 -7.07 18.86
C GLY A 434 -18.69 -6.09 18.12
N GLU A 435 -18.70 -6.10 16.79
CA GLU A 435 -17.88 -5.29 15.89
C GLU A 435 -18.78 -4.46 14.95
N ASP A 436 -19.85 -3.90 15.50
CA ASP A 436 -20.94 -3.22 14.77
C ASP A 436 -20.64 -1.76 14.42
N GLN A 437 -19.44 -1.28 14.72
CA GLN A 437 -19.05 0.09 14.41
C GLN A 437 -18.55 0.21 12.96
N GLY A 438 -19.16 1.15 12.22
CA GLY A 438 -18.68 1.48 10.90
C GLY A 438 -19.75 1.78 9.88
N ILE A 439 -19.29 1.93 8.63
CA ILE A 439 -20.12 2.32 7.48
C ILE A 439 -19.49 1.85 6.18
N ILE A 440 -20.31 1.42 5.25
CA ILE A 440 -19.93 1.30 3.84
C ILE A 440 -20.57 2.45 3.06
N LYS A 441 -19.77 3.08 2.23
CA LYS A 441 -20.12 4.22 1.42
C LYS A 441 -19.67 3.99 0.00
N VAL A 442 -20.60 3.99 -0.96
CA VAL A 442 -20.32 3.75 -2.36
C VAL A 442 -20.78 4.94 -3.19
N LEU A 443 -19.88 5.45 -4.02
CA LEU A 443 -20.17 6.48 -5.00
C LEU A 443 -20.46 5.83 -6.35
N THR A 444 -21.56 6.25 -6.98
CA THR A 444 -21.95 5.78 -8.32
C THR A 444 -22.22 6.96 -9.25
N ILE A 445 -22.19 6.71 -10.56
CA ILE A 445 -22.68 7.69 -11.55
C ILE A 445 -24.17 7.93 -11.30
N PRO A 446 -24.66 9.19 -11.32
CA PRO A 446 -26.08 9.49 -11.11
C PRO A 446 -27.01 8.66 -11.99
N GLY A 447 -27.98 7.98 -11.37
CA GLY A 447 -28.94 7.11 -12.06
C GLY A 447 -28.37 5.83 -12.66
N ARG A 448 -27.09 5.50 -12.42
CA ARG A 448 -26.42 4.29 -12.92
C ARG A 448 -25.72 3.57 -11.79
N ASP A 449 -25.68 2.24 -11.86
CA ASP A 449 -25.04 1.38 -10.85
C ASP A 449 -23.51 1.25 -11.01
N ARG A 450 -22.92 2.02 -11.94
CA ARG A 450 -21.47 2.04 -12.16
C ARG A 450 -20.75 2.71 -11.00
N ILE A 451 -19.85 1.98 -10.38
CA ILE A 451 -19.10 2.40 -9.20
C ILE A 451 -17.99 3.36 -9.61
N LEU A 452 -17.90 4.51 -8.94
CA LEU A 452 -16.84 5.51 -9.01
C LEU A 452 -15.81 5.33 -7.89
N GLY A 453 -16.26 4.83 -6.76
CA GLY A 453 -15.41 4.52 -5.62
C GLY A 453 -16.20 3.96 -4.46
N ALA A 454 -15.49 3.35 -3.52
CA ALA A 454 -16.06 2.80 -2.30
C ALA A 454 -15.12 3.07 -1.10
N THR A 455 -15.71 3.43 0.03
CA THR A 455 -15.03 3.56 1.32
C THR A 455 -15.73 2.66 2.33
N ILE A 456 -14.96 1.85 3.04
CA ILE A 456 -15.44 0.94 4.07
C ILE A 456 -14.72 1.28 5.37
N MET A 457 -15.48 1.49 6.43
CA MET A 457 -15.00 1.51 7.81
C MET A 457 -15.64 0.34 8.53
N SER A 458 -14.84 -0.67 8.91
CA SER A 458 -15.33 -1.92 9.52
C SER A 458 -14.15 -2.70 10.11
N CYS A 459 -14.42 -3.71 10.91
CA CYS A 459 -13.37 -4.57 11.50
C CYS A 459 -12.52 -5.34 10.47
N GLU A 460 -12.99 -5.54 9.24
CA GLU A 460 -12.34 -6.26 8.14
C GLU A 460 -12.37 -5.47 6.82
N ALA A 461 -12.31 -4.15 6.89
CA ALA A 461 -12.46 -3.29 5.71
C ALA A 461 -11.43 -3.60 4.61
N GLY A 462 -10.17 -3.94 5.01
CA GLY A 462 -9.11 -4.30 4.08
C GLY A 462 -9.42 -5.55 3.24
N ASN A 463 -10.18 -6.49 3.79
CA ASN A 463 -10.63 -7.68 3.06
C ASN A 463 -11.87 -7.38 2.20
N LEU A 464 -12.85 -6.66 2.76
CA LEU A 464 -14.12 -6.36 2.11
C LEU A 464 -13.99 -5.48 0.87
N ILE A 465 -13.04 -4.54 0.87
CA ILE A 465 -12.83 -3.60 -0.25
C ILE A 465 -12.46 -4.33 -1.57
N THR A 466 -11.92 -5.54 -1.49
CA THR A 466 -11.44 -6.31 -2.65
C THR A 466 -12.58 -6.61 -3.63
N GLU A 467 -13.81 -6.79 -3.17
CA GLU A 467 -14.97 -6.96 -4.06
C GLU A 467 -15.20 -5.72 -4.92
N TYR A 468 -15.11 -4.52 -4.35
CA TYR A 468 -15.22 -3.26 -5.10
C TYR A 468 -14.04 -3.05 -6.04
N VAL A 469 -12.82 -3.43 -5.64
CA VAL A 469 -11.64 -3.39 -6.54
C VAL A 469 -11.88 -4.25 -7.78
N SER A 470 -12.34 -5.48 -7.59
CA SER A 470 -12.66 -6.41 -8.68
C SER A 470 -13.83 -5.88 -9.52
N ALA A 471 -14.90 -5.41 -8.88
CA ALA A 471 -16.07 -4.86 -9.56
C ALA A 471 -15.71 -3.66 -10.45
N MET A 472 -14.96 -2.71 -9.92
CA MET A 472 -14.52 -1.53 -10.67
C MET A 472 -13.59 -1.90 -11.82
N LYS A 473 -12.62 -2.80 -11.58
CA LYS A 473 -11.65 -3.25 -12.57
C LYS A 473 -12.31 -3.92 -13.77
N HIS A 474 -13.40 -4.66 -13.54
CA HIS A 474 -14.10 -5.43 -14.56
C HIS A 474 -15.42 -4.79 -15.01
N GLY A 475 -15.71 -3.54 -14.61
CA GLY A 475 -16.92 -2.82 -14.99
C GLY A 475 -18.22 -3.46 -14.46
N ILE A 476 -18.16 -4.10 -13.29
CA ILE A 476 -19.29 -4.69 -12.58
C ILE A 476 -19.95 -3.59 -11.75
N GLY A 477 -21.27 -3.39 -11.92
CA GLY A 477 -22.06 -2.43 -11.17
C GLY A 477 -22.75 -3.05 -9.94
N LEU A 478 -23.38 -2.20 -9.12
CA LEU A 478 -24.05 -2.61 -7.88
C LEU A 478 -25.17 -3.64 -8.10
N ASN A 479 -25.89 -3.61 -9.24
CA ASN A 479 -26.90 -4.62 -9.54
C ASN A 479 -26.32 -6.04 -9.62
N LYS A 480 -25.09 -6.19 -10.12
CA LYS A 480 -24.43 -7.50 -10.20
C LYS A 480 -23.92 -7.94 -8.82
N ILE A 481 -23.41 -7.02 -8.01
CA ILE A 481 -23.05 -7.30 -6.61
C ILE A 481 -24.29 -7.77 -5.85
N LEU A 482 -25.44 -7.09 -5.99
CA LEU A 482 -26.70 -7.49 -5.37
C LEU A 482 -27.15 -8.89 -5.81
N GLY A 483 -26.94 -9.26 -7.08
CA GLY A 483 -27.27 -10.58 -7.63
C GLY A 483 -26.28 -11.67 -7.28
N THR A 484 -25.13 -11.33 -6.66
CA THR A 484 -24.13 -12.31 -6.21
C THR A 484 -24.56 -12.88 -4.85
N ILE A 485 -24.44 -14.21 -4.69
CA ILE A 485 -24.73 -14.88 -3.42
C ILE A 485 -23.55 -14.68 -2.49
N HIS A 486 -23.78 -14.02 -1.36
CA HIS A 486 -22.81 -13.88 -0.27
C HIS A 486 -23.11 -14.92 0.81
N THR A 487 -22.07 -15.47 1.40
CA THR A 487 -22.21 -16.44 2.50
C THR A 487 -22.80 -15.73 3.73
N TYR A 488 -23.82 -16.32 4.35
CA TYR A 488 -24.45 -15.84 5.58
C TYR A 488 -24.05 -16.73 6.77
N PRO A 489 -23.79 -16.17 7.97
CA PRO A 489 -23.58 -14.75 8.24
C PRO A 489 -22.11 -14.35 8.08
N THR A 490 -21.81 -13.33 7.30
CA THR A 490 -20.46 -12.78 7.13
C THR A 490 -20.44 -11.26 7.04
N MET A 491 -19.28 -10.65 7.29
CA MET A 491 -19.09 -9.22 7.07
C MET A 491 -19.25 -8.81 5.60
N ALA A 492 -19.02 -9.74 4.64
CA ALA A 492 -19.12 -9.48 3.20
C ALA A 492 -20.56 -9.18 2.74
N GLU A 493 -21.59 -9.62 3.47
CA GLU A 493 -22.99 -9.29 3.15
C GLU A 493 -23.26 -7.78 3.16
N ALA A 494 -22.49 -7.01 3.91
CA ALA A 494 -22.61 -5.55 3.93
C ALA A 494 -22.46 -4.94 2.52
N ASN A 495 -21.60 -5.51 1.65
CA ASN A 495 -21.44 -5.08 0.26
C ASN A 495 -22.73 -5.34 -0.56
N ARG A 496 -23.41 -6.45 -0.32
CA ARG A 496 -24.70 -6.76 -0.92
C ARG A 496 -25.80 -5.84 -0.40
N PHE A 497 -25.81 -5.53 0.90
CA PHE A 497 -26.83 -4.66 1.48
C PHE A 497 -26.73 -3.21 0.99
N VAL A 498 -25.54 -2.66 0.85
CA VAL A 498 -25.39 -1.32 0.23
C VAL A 498 -25.88 -1.34 -1.22
N ALA A 499 -25.61 -2.41 -1.98
CA ALA A 499 -26.14 -2.57 -3.34
C ALA A 499 -27.68 -2.68 -3.34
N GLY A 500 -28.25 -3.34 -2.34
CA GLY A 500 -29.71 -3.39 -2.10
C GLY A 500 -30.31 -2.02 -1.81
N ASN A 501 -29.65 -1.21 -0.98
CA ASN A 501 -30.06 0.16 -0.69
C ASN A 501 -30.05 1.01 -1.97
N TRP A 502 -29.00 0.90 -2.79
CA TRP A 502 -28.97 1.58 -4.08
C TRP A 502 -30.15 1.18 -4.96
N LYS A 503 -30.42 -0.12 -5.09
CA LYS A 503 -31.55 -0.65 -5.87
C LYS A 503 -32.89 -0.15 -5.37
N LYS A 504 -33.09 -0.11 -4.06
CA LYS A 504 -34.32 0.39 -3.43
C LYS A 504 -34.54 1.89 -3.75
N ASN A 505 -33.48 2.68 -3.67
CA ASN A 505 -33.54 4.12 -3.98
C ASN A 505 -33.86 4.41 -5.46
N HIS A 506 -33.46 3.50 -6.36
CA HIS A 506 -33.71 3.60 -7.82
C HIS A 506 -34.89 2.74 -8.29
N ALA A 507 -35.76 2.29 -7.37
CA ALA A 507 -36.93 1.51 -7.73
C ALA A 507 -37.89 2.33 -8.60
N PRO A 508 -38.34 1.80 -9.76
CA PRO A 508 -39.18 2.53 -10.70
C PRO A 508 -40.61 2.69 -10.15
N LYS A 509 -40.88 3.81 -9.48
CA LYS A 509 -42.15 4.09 -8.78
C LYS A 509 -43.40 3.83 -9.62
N LYS A 510 -43.37 4.15 -10.95
CA LYS A 510 -44.50 3.90 -11.87
C LYS A 510 -44.74 2.41 -12.08
N LEU A 511 -43.69 1.60 -12.27
CA LEU A 511 -43.78 0.15 -12.43
C LEU A 511 -44.24 -0.53 -11.14
N LEU A 512 -43.80 -0.06 -9.97
CA LEU A 512 -44.25 -0.58 -8.68
C LEU A 512 -45.74 -0.34 -8.46
N LYS A 513 -46.28 0.84 -8.84
CA LYS A 513 -47.72 1.11 -8.82
C LYS A 513 -48.51 0.21 -9.78
N LEU A 514 -47.96 -0.07 -10.95
CA LEU A 514 -48.56 -1.01 -11.92
C LEU A 514 -48.56 -2.43 -11.36
N ALA A 515 -47.43 -2.87 -10.80
CA ALA A 515 -47.31 -4.19 -10.13
C ALA A 515 -48.32 -4.31 -8.96
N GLN A 516 -48.50 -3.27 -8.16
CA GLN A 516 -49.50 -3.23 -7.10
C GLN A 516 -50.92 -3.48 -7.62
N LYS A 517 -51.31 -2.80 -8.72
CA LYS A 517 -52.60 -3.01 -9.38
C LYS A 517 -52.73 -4.44 -9.94
N PHE A 518 -51.68 -4.96 -10.57
CA PHE A 518 -51.64 -6.33 -11.07
C PHE A 518 -51.80 -7.37 -9.96
N HIS A 519 -51.07 -7.19 -8.82
CA HIS A 519 -51.22 -8.08 -7.67
C HIS A 519 -52.60 -7.96 -7.02
N ALA A 520 -53.19 -6.76 -6.98
CA ALA A 520 -54.57 -6.58 -6.48
C ALA A 520 -55.57 -7.37 -7.39
N TRP A 521 -55.44 -7.23 -8.71
CA TRP A 521 -56.27 -7.98 -9.67
C TRP A 521 -56.11 -9.49 -9.50
N ARG A 522 -54.91 -10.02 -9.31
CA ARG A 522 -54.68 -11.47 -9.11
C ARG A 522 -55.21 -12.05 -7.79
N ARG A 523 -55.64 -11.22 -6.86
CA ARG A 523 -56.27 -11.65 -5.58
C ARG A 523 -57.80 -11.84 -5.68
N HIS A 524 -58.35 -11.42 -6.77
CA HIS A 524 -59.73 -11.63 -7.13
C HIS A 524 -59.83 -12.82 -8.13
#